data_43105d298db392f3b5c2f2853ad59cff
#
_entry.id   43105d298db392f3b5c2f2853ad59cff
#
_cell.length_a   1.000
_cell.length_b   1.000
_cell.length_c   1.000
_cell.angle_alpha   90.00
_cell.angle_beta   90.00
_cell.angle_gamma   90.00
#
_symmetry.space_group_name_H-M   'P 1'
#
loop_
_entity.id
_entity.type
_entity.pdbx_description
1 polymer ?
#
loop_
_entity_poly.entity_id
_entity_poly.type
_entity_poly.pdbx_seq_one_letter_code
_entity_poly.pdbx_strand_id
1 'polypeptide(L)'
;LLLLLLLLLLLLLLLLLLLLYYYYYYSPRLLSTCEITKNIKFISHDNDIRVSKYTVQTSNSSEKRPLLVLICWLLAKEKHFMKFADLYLQQGFDVTLVTITPWQLMWPEKGSRIIAADLLTFLQENQDYQQIMLHGFSVAGYIWGEVLTHVHSDREKYNNVIDRIIGHVWDSAADITELVIGTPRAIFPNNPLLQSIIKKYLIYHMKAFYKQSTQYYLRSSQMFHTNLIRSPALFLISNVDPVGPVSSNMRVRDSWESLGIKTYVKIFDGSPHVGHYRKYPKEYVAELHAFLGMLNLIKNKDKITAQG
;
A
#
# COMPACT_ATOMS: atom_id res chain seq x y z
N LEU A 1 -44.32 -29.97 33.58
CA LEU A 1 -43.28 -29.15 34.21
C LEU A 1 -41.87 -29.59 33.73
N LEU A 2 -41.54 -30.88 33.87
CA LEU A 2 -40.21 -31.42 33.50
C LEU A 2 -39.88 -31.23 32.01
N LEU A 3 -40.84 -31.46 31.10
CA LEU A 3 -40.70 -31.27 29.64
C LEU A 3 -40.45 -29.81 29.29
N LEU A 4 -41.12 -28.88 29.94
CA LEU A 4 -40.95 -27.44 29.75
C LEU A 4 -39.56 -26.98 30.20
N LEU A 5 -39.07 -27.51 31.33
CA LEU A 5 -37.71 -27.23 31.82
C LEU A 5 -36.64 -27.75 30.87
N LEU A 6 -36.85 -28.95 30.32
CA LEU A 6 -35.92 -29.56 29.35
C LEU A 6 -35.86 -28.76 28.05
N LEU A 7 -37.03 -28.27 27.58
CA LEU A 7 -37.11 -27.44 26.37
C LEU A 7 -36.40 -26.10 26.57
N LEU A 8 -36.57 -25.49 27.75
CA LEU A 8 -35.93 -24.21 28.11
C LEU A 8 -34.39 -24.39 28.18
N LEU A 9 -33.92 -25.49 28.75
CA LEU A 9 -32.51 -25.80 28.85
C LEU A 9 -31.89 -26.01 27.47
N LEU A 10 -32.59 -26.71 26.58
CA LEU A 10 -32.17 -26.94 25.19
C LEU A 10 -32.09 -25.62 24.39
N LEU A 11 -33.06 -24.72 24.59
CA LEU A 11 -33.08 -23.40 23.94
C LEU A 11 -31.92 -22.54 24.43
N LEU A 12 -31.62 -22.59 25.74
CA LEU A 12 -30.50 -21.85 26.36
C LEU A 12 -29.15 -22.37 25.84
N LEU A 13 -29.01 -23.68 25.68
CA LEU A 13 -27.82 -24.32 25.13
C LEU A 13 -27.61 -23.94 23.67
N LEU A 14 -28.70 -23.90 22.88
CA LEU A 14 -28.67 -23.49 21.46
C LEU A 14 -28.28 -22.01 21.33
N LEU A 15 -28.81 -21.15 22.20
CA LEU A 15 -28.47 -19.73 22.25
C LEU A 15 -27.00 -19.51 22.63
N LEU A 16 -26.49 -20.29 23.58
CA LEU A 16 -25.09 -20.26 23.99
C LEU A 16 -24.14 -20.71 22.87
N LEU A 17 -24.53 -21.78 22.16
CA LEU A 17 -23.80 -22.26 20.98
C LEU A 17 -23.80 -21.25 19.84
N LEU A 18 -24.93 -20.57 19.59
CA LEU A 18 -25.02 -19.49 18.61
C LEU A 18 -24.17 -18.27 19.01
N LEU A 19 -24.16 -17.90 20.31
CA LEU A 19 -23.30 -16.85 20.83
C LEU A 19 -21.81 -17.19 20.76
N LEU A 20 -21.45 -18.44 21.07
CA LEU A 20 -20.08 -18.94 20.92
C LEU A 20 -19.65 -18.98 19.45
N TYR A 21 -20.55 -19.44 18.58
CA TYR A 21 -20.33 -19.41 17.11
C TYR A 21 -20.15 -17.99 16.62
N TYR A 22 -21.03 -17.06 17.04
CA TYR A 22 -20.92 -15.63 16.69
C TYR A 22 -19.63 -15.04 17.23
N TYR A 23 -19.27 -15.31 18.51
CA TYR A 23 -18.03 -14.86 19.11
C TYR A 23 -16.80 -15.41 18.38
N TYR A 24 -16.80 -16.70 18.03
CA TYR A 24 -15.68 -17.33 17.32
C TYR A 24 -15.51 -16.82 15.90
N TYR A 25 -16.62 -16.57 15.16
CA TYR A 25 -16.55 -16.13 13.77
C TYR A 25 -16.53 -14.60 13.59
N TYR A 26 -17.11 -13.84 14.51
CA TYR A 26 -17.28 -12.38 14.41
C TYR A 26 -16.53 -11.59 15.48
N SER A 27 -15.85 -12.25 16.44
CA SER A 27 -14.92 -11.54 17.32
C SER A 27 -13.87 -10.85 16.47
N PRO A 28 -13.66 -9.53 16.63
CA PRO A 28 -12.55 -8.88 15.93
C PRO A 28 -11.27 -9.60 16.34
N ARG A 29 -10.65 -10.31 15.38
CA ARG A 29 -9.33 -10.91 15.63
C ARG A 29 -8.43 -9.77 16.04
N LEU A 30 -7.90 -9.82 17.24
CA LEU A 30 -6.96 -8.83 17.73
C LEU A 30 -5.81 -8.74 16.73
N LEU A 31 -5.58 -7.52 16.20
CA LEU A 31 -4.47 -7.25 15.31
C LEU A 31 -3.24 -6.96 16.17
N SER A 32 -2.19 -7.72 15.96
CA SER A 32 -0.89 -7.42 16.53
C SER A 32 -0.16 -6.44 15.61
N THR A 33 0.37 -5.39 16.20
CA THR A 33 1.15 -4.36 15.48
C THR A 33 2.52 -4.25 16.12
N CYS A 34 3.56 -4.33 15.29
CA CYS A 34 4.95 -4.17 15.73
C CYS A 34 5.65 -3.08 14.91
N GLU A 35 6.44 -2.26 15.57
CA GLU A 35 7.29 -1.26 14.93
C GLU A 35 8.62 -1.89 14.53
N ILE A 36 8.94 -1.88 13.24
CA ILE A 36 10.23 -2.33 12.69
C ILE A 36 11.22 -1.17 12.69
N THR A 37 10.79 -0.01 12.20
CA THR A 37 11.47 1.27 12.29
C THR A 37 10.45 2.37 12.50
N LYS A 38 10.88 3.59 12.78
CA LYS A 38 9.96 4.75 12.91
C LYS A 38 9.04 4.96 11.69
N ASN A 39 9.40 4.40 10.53
CA ASN A 39 8.66 4.55 9.27
C ASN A 39 8.02 3.24 8.79
N ILE A 40 8.34 2.10 9.40
CA ILE A 40 7.87 0.78 8.99
C ILE A 40 7.21 0.10 10.18
N LYS A 41 5.93 -0.26 10.02
CA LYS A 41 5.16 -1.05 10.98
C LYS A 41 4.72 -2.36 10.33
N PHE A 42 4.73 -3.43 11.09
CA PHE A 42 4.20 -4.72 10.67
C PHE A 42 2.90 -5.02 11.41
N ILE A 43 1.89 -5.53 10.70
CA ILE A 43 0.55 -5.84 11.23
C ILE A 43 0.16 -7.23 10.78
N SER A 44 -0.32 -8.05 11.73
CA SER A 44 -0.81 -9.40 11.46
C SER A 44 -1.99 -9.77 12.37
N HIS A 45 -2.75 -10.76 11.96
CA HIS A 45 -3.72 -11.46 12.83
C HIS A 45 -3.06 -12.47 13.77
N ASP A 46 -1.75 -12.63 13.70
CA ASP A 46 -1.03 -13.50 14.63
C ASP A 46 -0.82 -12.77 15.96
N ASN A 47 -1.17 -13.44 17.07
CA ASN A 47 -1.11 -12.84 18.41
C ASN A 47 0.29 -12.90 19.03
N ASP A 48 1.17 -13.79 18.54
CA ASP A 48 2.54 -13.95 19.04
C ASP A 48 3.54 -13.59 17.92
N ILE A 49 3.82 -12.29 17.82
CA ILE A 49 4.79 -11.75 16.87
C ILE A 49 6.06 -11.41 17.65
N ARG A 50 7.18 -11.98 17.24
CA ARG A 50 8.51 -11.63 17.76
C ARG A 50 9.28 -10.87 16.70
N VAL A 51 9.74 -9.68 17.06
CA VAL A 51 10.55 -8.83 16.18
C VAL A 51 11.98 -8.80 16.71
N SER A 52 12.92 -9.14 15.84
CA SER A 52 14.35 -8.98 16.09
C SER A 52 14.94 -8.16 14.98
N LYS A 53 15.17 -6.88 15.23
CA LYS A 53 15.64 -5.90 14.25
C LYS A 53 14.69 -5.82 13.05
N TYR A 54 15.05 -6.36 11.89
CA TYR A 54 14.23 -6.40 10.69
C TYR A 54 13.49 -7.73 10.49
N THR A 55 13.79 -8.76 11.28
CA THR A 55 13.17 -10.09 11.14
C THR A 55 11.91 -10.18 11.97
N VAL A 56 10.84 -10.69 11.36
CA VAL A 56 9.56 -10.95 12.01
C VAL A 56 9.32 -12.45 12.04
N GLN A 57 9.04 -12.98 13.22
CA GLN A 57 8.65 -14.37 13.43
C GLN A 57 7.21 -14.41 13.95
N THR A 58 6.35 -15.17 13.28
CA THR A 58 4.96 -15.38 13.66
C THR A 58 4.80 -16.81 14.19
N SER A 59 3.91 -17.03 15.16
CA SER A 59 3.70 -18.34 15.77
C SER A 59 3.16 -19.38 14.78
N ASN A 60 2.42 -18.93 13.75
CA ASN A 60 1.82 -19.77 12.71
C ASN A 60 2.67 -19.82 11.43
N SER A 61 3.96 -20.08 11.55
CA SER A 61 4.89 -20.19 10.41
C SER A 61 4.54 -21.30 9.40
N SER A 62 3.63 -22.22 9.75
CA SER A 62 3.15 -23.27 8.84
C SER A 62 2.17 -22.77 7.75
N GLU A 63 1.52 -21.63 7.95
CA GLU A 63 0.60 -21.06 6.96
C GLU A 63 1.35 -19.99 6.14
N LYS A 64 1.63 -20.31 4.86
CA LYS A 64 2.27 -19.37 3.93
C LYS A 64 1.31 -18.23 3.63
N ARG A 65 1.39 -17.14 4.41
CA ARG A 65 0.59 -15.93 4.19
C ARG A 65 1.27 -15.03 3.16
N PRO A 66 0.53 -14.39 2.25
CA PRO A 66 1.08 -13.34 1.42
C PRO A 66 1.36 -12.08 2.26
N LEU A 67 2.38 -11.33 1.89
CA LEU A 67 2.73 -10.05 2.51
C LEU A 67 2.25 -8.89 1.64
N LEU A 68 1.52 -7.96 2.22
CA LEU A 68 1.26 -6.66 1.61
C LEU A 68 2.33 -5.65 2.05
N VAL A 69 2.96 -4.98 1.11
CA VAL A 69 3.70 -3.74 1.33
C VAL A 69 2.79 -2.57 0.99
N LEU A 70 2.28 -1.87 2.00
CA LEU A 70 1.38 -0.74 1.86
C LEU A 70 2.17 0.57 2.05
N ILE A 71 2.47 1.28 0.95
CA ILE A 71 3.21 2.54 1.00
C ILE A 71 2.22 3.69 1.02
N CYS A 72 2.11 4.36 2.17
CA CYS A 72 1.11 5.38 2.44
C CYS A 72 1.42 6.70 1.74
N TRP A 73 0.37 7.52 1.53
CA TRP A 73 0.52 8.88 1.01
C TRP A 73 1.06 9.83 2.07
N LEU A 74 1.57 10.96 1.63
CA LEU A 74 2.13 11.99 2.50
C LEU A 74 1.05 12.56 3.45
N LEU A 75 1.40 12.69 4.75
CA LEU A 75 0.49 13.14 5.81
C LEU A 75 -0.74 12.23 6.05
N ALA A 76 -0.67 10.98 5.63
CA ALA A 76 -1.72 10.00 5.90
C ALA A 76 -1.93 9.81 7.42
N LYS A 77 -3.20 9.85 7.85
CA LYS A 77 -3.56 9.52 9.23
C LYS A 77 -3.77 8.01 9.36
N GLU A 78 -3.36 7.43 10.49
CA GLU A 78 -3.42 5.99 10.73
C GLU A 78 -4.81 5.40 10.43
N LYS A 79 -5.87 6.02 10.91
CA LYS A 79 -7.26 5.60 10.66
C LYS A 79 -7.65 5.51 9.18
N HIS A 80 -6.92 6.19 8.28
CA HIS A 80 -7.24 6.17 6.85
C HIS A 80 -6.56 5.00 6.14
N PHE A 81 -5.26 4.79 6.37
CA PHE A 81 -4.56 3.69 5.71
C PHE A 81 -4.90 2.32 6.34
N MET A 82 -5.30 2.27 7.62
CA MET A 82 -5.82 1.04 8.23
C MET A 82 -7.03 0.48 7.49
N LYS A 83 -7.90 1.34 6.92
CA LYS A 83 -9.02 0.88 6.10
C LYS A 83 -8.57 0.09 4.87
N PHE A 84 -7.45 0.47 4.27
CA PHE A 84 -6.86 -0.25 3.14
C PHE A 84 -6.14 -1.52 3.62
N ALA A 85 -5.43 -1.45 4.75
CA ALA A 85 -4.82 -2.62 5.35
C ALA A 85 -5.86 -3.71 5.66
N ASP A 86 -7.03 -3.32 6.19
CA ASP A 86 -8.13 -4.23 6.52
C ASP A 86 -8.64 -5.00 5.31
N LEU A 87 -8.68 -4.40 4.11
CA LEU A 87 -9.10 -5.09 2.88
C LEU A 87 -8.22 -6.32 2.58
N TYR A 88 -6.93 -6.23 2.86
CA TYR A 88 -5.98 -7.32 2.65
C TYR A 88 -5.89 -8.27 3.85
N LEU A 89 -5.94 -7.75 5.07
CA LEU A 89 -5.98 -8.56 6.28
C LEU A 89 -7.16 -9.53 6.26
N GLN A 90 -8.34 -9.09 5.78
CA GLN A 90 -9.51 -9.94 5.60
C GLN A 90 -9.29 -11.07 4.58
N GLN A 91 -8.37 -10.91 3.65
CA GLN A 91 -7.96 -11.93 2.68
C GLN A 91 -6.79 -12.81 3.20
N GLY A 92 -6.36 -12.61 4.45
CA GLY A 92 -5.34 -13.41 5.09
C GLY A 92 -3.90 -12.96 4.81
N PHE A 93 -3.70 -11.73 4.38
CA PHE A 93 -2.37 -11.13 4.28
C PHE A 93 -1.84 -10.73 5.66
N ASP A 94 -0.52 -10.70 5.78
CA ASP A 94 0.17 -9.84 6.73
C ASP A 94 0.50 -8.51 6.03
N VAL A 95 0.62 -7.41 6.78
CA VAL A 95 0.74 -6.08 6.20
C VAL A 95 1.96 -5.34 6.77
N THR A 96 2.79 -4.84 5.87
CA THR A 96 3.88 -3.91 6.20
C THR A 96 3.48 -2.51 5.76
N LEU A 97 3.27 -1.61 6.72
CA LEU A 97 2.98 -0.20 6.47
C LEU A 97 4.27 0.60 6.35
N VAL A 98 4.37 1.39 5.30
CA VAL A 98 5.51 2.30 5.08
C VAL A 98 5.00 3.74 5.03
N THR A 99 5.53 4.58 5.91
CA THR A 99 5.14 6.00 6.03
C THR A 99 6.32 6.91 5.76
N ILE A 100 6.04 8.14 5.30
CA ILE A 100 7.04 9.17 5.06
C ILE A 100 6.51 10.53 5.50
N THR A 101 7.40 11.39 6.01
CA THR A 101 7.08 12.78 6.35
C THR A 101 7.52 13.73 5.23
N PRO A 102 6.95 14.96 5.15
CA PRO A 102 7.39 15.98 4.19
C PRO A 102 8.89 16.27 4.26
N TRP A 103 9.45 16.31 5.46
CA TRP A 103 10.88 16.54 5.66
C TRP A 103 11.74 15.44 5.07
N GLN A 104 11.36 14.18 5.29
CA GLN A 104 12.05 13.01 4.74
C GLN A 104 11.96 12.93 3.22
N LEU A 105 10.86 13.44 2.65
CA LEU A 105 10.72 13.58 1.21
C LEU A 105 11.65 14.67 0.67
N MET A 106 11.70 15.84 1.31
CA MET A 106 12.52 16.97 0.86
C MET A 106 14.03 16.72 0.98
N TRP A 107 14.45 15.87 1.90
CA TRP A 107 15.85 15.52 2.13
C TRP A 107 16.09 14.02 1.97
N PRO A 108 16.15 13.51 0.74
CA PRO A 108 16.22 12.08 0.43
C PRO A 108 17.34 11.32 1.14
N GLU A 109 18.53 11.87 1.21
CA GLU A 109 19.68 11.22 1.86
C GLU A 109 19.48 10.93 3.35
N LYS A 110 18.69 11.78 4.03
CA LYS A 110 18.38 11.67 5.47
C LYS A 110 16.94 11.15 5.70
N GLY A 111 16.23 10.81 4.65
CA GLY A 111 14.81 10.45 4.69
C GLY A 111 14.44 9.29 3.77
N SER A 112 13.88 9.59 2.61
CA SER A 112 13.27 8.60 1.72
C SER A 112 14.23 7.48 1.30
N ARG A 113 15.50 7.75 1.10
CA ARG A 113 16.51 6.74 0.76
C ARG A 113 16.77 5.77 1.91
N ILE A 114 16.75 6.27 3.16
CA ILE A 114 16.86 5.43 4.36
C ILE A 114 15.63 4.54 4.47
N ILE A 115 14.43 5.11 4.27
CA ILE A 115 13.17 4.35 4.30
C ILE A 115 13.18 3.24 3.24
N ALA A 116 13.63 3.55 2.03
CA ALA A 116 13.74 2.57 0.95
C ALA A 116 14.75 1.45 1.27
N ALA A 117 15.90 1.79 1.86
CA ALA A 117 16.90 0.82 2.29
C ALA A 117 16.39 -0.05 3.46
N ASP A 118 15.70 0.55 4.44
CA ASP A 118 15.07 -0.18 5.55
C ASP A 118 14.02 -1.17 5.05
N LEU A 119 13.14 -0.72 4.13
CA LEU A 119 12.13 -1.59 3.53
C LEU A 119 12.77 -2.76 2.77
N LEU A 120 13.79 -2.48 1.97
CA LEU A 120 14.49 -3.51 1.22
C LEU A 120 15.18 -4.52 2.15
N THR A 121 15.80 -4.03 3.24
CA THR A 121 16.39 -4.89 4.27
C THR A 121 15.32 -5.74 4.95
N PHE A 122 14.17 -5.16 5.31
CA PHE A 122 13.05 -5.90 5.87
C PHE A 122 12.58 -7.03 4.93
N LEU A 123 12.41 -6.75 3.65
CA LEU A 123 11.98 -7.75 2.67
C LEU A 123 13.05 -8.83 2.46
N GLN A 124 14.33 -8.49 2.55
CA GLN A 124 15.44 -9.43 2.43
C GLN A 124 15.54 -10.37 3.64
N GLU A 125 15.33 -9.84 4.84
CA GLU A 125 15.42 -10.64 6.09
C GLU A 125 14.20 -11.56 6.30
N ASN A 126 13.05 -11.27 5.64
CA ASN A 126 11.82 -12.04 5.78
C ASN A 126 11.53 -12.85 4.51
N GLN A 127 12.43 -13.78 4.19
CA GLN A 127 12.35 -14.59 2.96
C GLN A 127 11.21 -15.62 2.98
N ASP A 128 10.62 -15.91 4.12
CA ASP A 128 9.47 -16.81 4.25
C ASP A 128 8.23 -16.29 3.53
N TYR A 129 8.12 -14.96 3.34
CA TYR A 129 7.09 -14.35 2.51
C TYR A 129 7.42 -14.51 1.03
N GLN A 130 6.95 -15.61 0.45
CA GLN A 130 7.17 -15.96 -0.96
C GLN A 130 6.25 -15.23 -1.94
N GLN A 131 5.17 -14.61 -1.44
CA GLN A 131 4.21 -13.84 -2.22
C GLN A 131 4.10 -12.44 -1.64
N ILE A 132 4.64 -11.46 -2.35
CA ILE A 132 4.61 -10.06 -1.95
C ILE A 132 3.69 -9.29 -2.89
N MET A 133 2.73 -8.58 -2.32
CA MET A 133 1.87 -7.63 -3.02
C MET A 133 2.27 -6.21 -2.65
N LEU A 134 2.38 -5.32 -3.63
CA LEU A 134 2.58 -3.89 -3.36
C LEU A 134 1.27 -3.14 -3.53
N HIS A 135 1.01 -2.18 -2.65
CA HIS A 135 -0.03 -1.18 -2.85
C HIS A 135 0.52 0.19 -2.44
N GLY A 136 0.73 1.02 -3.43
CA GLY A 136 1.34 2.33 -3.24
C GLY A 136 0.40 3.48 -3.57
N PHE A 137 0.41 4.52 -2.71
CA PHE A 137 -0.40 5.73 -2.87
C PHE A 137 0.47 6.95 -3.13
N SER A 138 0.09 7.76 -4.12
CA SER A 138 0.71 9.08 -4.33
C SER A 138 2.24 9.02 -4.37
N VAL A 139 2.91 9.51 -3.35
CA VAL A 139 4.38 9.53 -3.18
C VAL A 139 5.02 8.13 -3.19
N ALA A 140 4.22 7.09 -3.12
CA ALA A 140 4.71 5.71 -3.13
C ALA A 140 5.49 5.35 -4.40
N GLY A 141 5.12 5.91 -5.54
CA GLY A 141 5.89 5.73 -6.79
C GLY A 141 7.33 6.21 -6.64
N TYR A 142 7.54 7.33 -5.95
CA TYR A 142 8.87 7.82 -5.62
C TYR A 142 9.61 6.91 -4.63
N ILE A 143 8.97 6.52 -3.51
CA ILE A 143 9.60 5.63 -2.52
C ILE A 143 10.00 4.29 -3.15
N TRP A 144 9.11 3.73 -3.97
CA TRP A 144 9.39 2.47 -4.64
C TRP A 144 10.50 2.62 -5.70
N GLY A 145 10.54 3.73 -6.42
CA GLY A 145 11.65 4.05 -7.32
C GLY A 145 13.00 4.15 -6.60
N GLU A 146 13.05 4.65 -5.35
CA GLU A 146 14.25 4.59 -4.51
C GLU A 146 14.60 3.14 -4.12
N VAL A 147 13.63 2.29 -3.80
CA VAL A 147 13.86 0.85 -3.59
C VAL A 147 14.47 0.21 -4.84
N LEU A 148 13.87 0.45 -6.02
CA LEU A 148 14.39 -0.06 -7.29
C LEU A 148 15.79 0.47 -7.59
N THR A 149 16.14 1.68 -7.15
CA THR A 149 17.49 2.23 -7.27
C THR A 149 18.50 1.42 -6.44
N HIS A 150 18.14 1.05 -5.21
CA HIS A 150 18.98 0.20 -4.37
C HIS A 150 19.12 -1.20 -4.96
N VAL A 151 18.02 -1.79 -5.46
CA VAL A 151 18.08 -3.10 -6.15
C VAL A 151 18.97 -3.03 -7.38
N HIS A 152 18.87 -1.96 -8.17
CA HIS A 152 19.71 -1.79 -9.38
C HIS A 152 21.19 -1.70 -9.05
N SER A 153 21.56 -1.12 -7.91
CA SER A 153 22.95 -0.98 -7.48
C SER A 153 23.58 -2.29 -7.03
N ASP A 154 22.79 -3.28 -6.59
CA ASP A 154 23.25 -4.59 -6.14
C ASP A 154 22.19 -5.67 -6.46
N ARG A 155 22.11 -6.03 -7.74
CA ARG A 155 21.12 -7.00 -8.23
C ARG A 155 21.33 -8.40 -7.69
N GLU A 156 22.56 -8.84 -7.52
CA GLU A 156 22.85 -10.18 -6.99
C GLU A 156 22.24 -10.36 -5.61
N LYS A 157 22.35 -9.34 -4.80
CA LYS A 157 21.81 -9.36 -3.44
C LYS A 157 20.28 -9.29 -3.38
N TYR A 158 19.63 -8.55 -4.28
CA TYR A 158 18.23 -8.16 -4.11
C TYR A 158 17.27 -8.72 -5.16
N ASN A 159 17.71 -9.45 -6.17
CA ASN A 159 16.81 -10.03 -7.17
C ASN A 159 15.75 -10.93 -6.54
N ASN A 160 16.10 -11.70 -5.50
CA ASN A 160 15.15 -12.55 -4.78
C ASN A 160 13.97 -11.76 -4.16
N VAL A 161 14.14 -10.48 -3.84
CA VAL A 161 13.04 -9.62 -3.36
C VAL A 161 12.09 -9.30 -4.51
N ILE A 162 12.64 -8.93 -5.68
CA ILE A 162 11.85 -8.58 -6.86
C ILE A 162 11.06 -9.80 -7.38
N ASP A 163 11.68 -10.97 -7.40
CA ASP A 163 11.08 -12.21 -7.92
C ASP A 163 9.87 -12.68 -7.09
N ARG A 164 9.81 -12.30 -5.80
CA ARG A 164 8.67 -12.60 -4.91
C ARG A 164 7.49 -11.66 -5.07
N ILE A 165 7.64 -10.54 -5.81
CA ILE A 165 6.54 -9.59 -6.02
C ILE A 165 5.63 -10.12 -7.11
N ILE A 166 4.41 -10.51 -6.73
CA ILE A 166 3.46 -11.18 -7.61
C ILE A 166 2.39 -10.24 -8.20
N GLY A 167 2.32 -9.02 -7.72
CA GLY A 167 1.42 -7.99 -8.24
C GLY A 167 1.60 -6.65 -7.54
N HIS A 168 1.15 -5.57 -8.18
CA HIS A 168 1.23 -4.24 -7.59
C HIS A 168 0.07 -3.33 -7.98
N VAL A 169 -0.41 -2.54 -7.03
CA VAL A 169 -1.49 -1.55 -7.18
C VAL A 169 -0.93 -0.16 -6.95
N TRP A 170 -1.30 0.77 -7.82
CA TRP A 170 -0.87 2.18 -7.76
C TRP A 170 -2.11 3.08 -7.75
N ASP A 171 -2.38 3.65 -6.58
CA ASP A 171 -3.49 4.56 -6.35
C ASP A 171 -3.00 6.00 -6.41
N SER A 172 -3.45 6.75 -7.43
CA SER A 172 -3.08 8.16 -7.60
C SER A 172 -1.56 8.39 -7.61
N ALA A 173 -0.79 7.48 -8.24
CA ALA A 173 0.67 7.59 -8.23
C ALA A 173 1.13 8.94 -8.77
N ALA A 174 1.98 9.62 -7.98
CA ALA A 174 2.52 10.93 -8.32
C ALA A 174 3.88 10.79 -9.01
N ASP A 175 4.03 11.44 -10.16
CA ASP A 175 5.31 11.59 -10.86
C ASP A 175 5.98 12.91 -10.45
N ILE A 176 7.30 12.98 -10.58
CA ILE A 176 8.07 14.20 -10.34
C ILE A 176 7.61 15.37 -11.23
N THR A 177 7.15 15.09 -12.44
CA THR A 177 6.62 16.12 -13.37
C THR A 177 5.47 16.90 -12.79
N GLU A 178 4.69 16.28 -11.88
CA GLU A 178 3.51 16.88 -11.26
C GLU A 178 3.80 17.52 -9.90
N LEU A 179 4.99 17.29 -9.33
CA LEU A 179 5.35 17.75 -7.98
C LEU A 179 5.13 19.26 -7.80
N VAL A 180 5.58 20.07 -8.79
CA VAL A 180 5.54 21.53 -8.71
C VAL A 180 4.15 22.09 -8.97
N ILE A 181 3.30 21.38 -9.72
CA ILE A 181 1.96 21.84 -10.13
C ILE A 181 0.87 21.21 -9.26
N GLY A 182 0.92 19.91 -9.08
CA GLY A 182 -0.12 19.15 -8.39
C GLY A 182 -0.08 19.33 -6.88
N THR A 183 1.11 19.27 -6.27
CA THR A 183 1.25 19.37 -4.81
C THR A 183 0.65 20.66 -4.22
N PRO A 184 0.93 21.87 -4.75
CA PRO A 184 0.31 23.09 -4.25
C PRO A 184 -1.21 23.09 -4.36
N ARG A 185 -1.75 22.52 -5.44
CA ARG A 185 -3.21 22.41 -5.66
C ARG A 185 -3.88 21.44 -4.69
N ALA A 186 -3.20 20.33 -4.36
CA ALA A 186 -3.71 19.36 -3.40
C ALA A 186 -3.72 19.90 -1.97
N ILE A 187 -2.66 20.65 -1.58
CA ILE A 187 -2.53 21.20 -0.21
C ILE A 187 -3.47 22.39 -0.01
N PHE A 188 -3.59 23.28 -1.01
CA PHE A 188 -4.40 24.51 -0.92
C PHE A 188 -5.37 24.65 -2.10
N PRO A 189 -6.39 23.76 -2.23
CA PRO A 189 -7.25 23.71 -3.43
C PRO A 189 -7.99 25.02 -3.71
N ASN A 190 -8.31 25.80 -2.67
CA ASN A 190 -9.10 27.04 -2.78
C ASN A 190 -8.28 28.32 -2.55
N ASN A 191 -6.94 28.25 -2.53
CA ASN A 191 -6.10 29.43 -2.27
C ASN A 191 -4.98 29.60 -3.32
N PRO A 192 -5.25 30.31 -4.44
CA PRO A 192 -4.27 30.50 -5.51
C PRO A 192 -2.97 31.20 -5.08
N LEU A 193 -3.05 32.10 -4.08
CA LEU A 193 -1.88 32.78 -3.55
C LEU A 193 -0.91 31.80 -2.87
N LEU A 194 -1.42 30.97 -1.97
CA LEU A 194 -0.62 29.94 -1.29
C LEU A 194 -0.09 28.90 -2.29
N GLN A 195 -0.89 28.51 -3.28
CA GLN A 195 -0.43 27.65 -4.37
C GLN A 195 0.78 28.27 -5.09
N SER A 196 0.73 29.57 -5.42
CA SER A 196 1.82 30.28 -6.09
C SER A 196 3.09 30.35 -5.24
N ILE A 197 2.93 30.62 -3.94
CA ILE A 197 4.06 30.69 -2.98
C ILE A 197 4.76 29.32 -2.88
N ILE A 198 4.00 28.25 -2.67
CA ILE A 198 4.55 26.89 -2.57
C ILE A 198 5.17 26.46 -3.90
N LYS A 199 4.54 26.75 -5.02
CA LYS A 199 5.11 26.46 -6.34
C LYS A 199 6.48 27.12 -6.50
N LYS A 200 6.60 28.42 -6.20
CA LYS A 200 7.88 29.16 -6.28
C LYS A 200 8.92 28.56 -5.34
N TYR A 201 8.52 28.20 -4.11
CA TYR A 201 9.40 27.55 -3.15
C TYR A 201 9.90 26.18 -3.64
N LEU A 202 9.02 25.34 -4.19
CA LEU A 202 9.41 24.03 -4.73
C LEU A 202 10.38 24.18 -5.92
N ILE A 203 10.14 25.14 -6.82
CA ILE A 203 11.06 25.44 -7.93
C ILE A 203 12.43 25.88 -7.41
N TYR A 204 12.44 26.78 -6.41
CA TYR A 204 13.67 27.22 -5.77
C TYR A 204 14.40 26.04 -5.10
N HIS A 205 13.69 25.23 -4.31
CA HIS A 205 14.26 24.08 -3.64
C HIS A 205 14.88 23.10 -4.62
N MET A 206 14.16 22.74 -5.68
CA MET A 206 14.65 21.82 -6.70
C MET A 206 15.91 22.33 -7.42
N LYS A 207 16.03 23.64 -7.61
CA LYS A 207 17.22 24.25 -8.22
C LYS A 207 18.38 24.37 -7.24
N ALA A 208 18.12 24.92 -6.05
CA ALA A 208 19.15 25.21 -5.04
C ALA A 208 19.75 23.92 -4.45
N PHE A 209 18.92 22.89 -4.25
CA PHE A 209 19.32 21.63 -3.63
C PHE A 209 19.34 20.47 -4.64
N TYR A 210 19.77 20.73 -5.87
CA TYR A 210 19.80 19.73 -6.93
C TYR A 210 20.55 18.46 -6.49
N LYS A 211 21.76 18.59 -5.97
CA LYS A 211 22.61 17.46 -5.53
C LYS A 211 22.06 16.74 -4.31
N GLN A 212 21.41 17.47 -3.38
CA GLN A 212 20.91 16.91 -2.12
C GLN A 212 19.50 16.33 -2.23
N SER A 213 18.75 16.72 -3.27
CA SER A 213 17.33 16.40 -3.38
C SER A 213 16.93 16.01 -4.81
N THR A 214 16.95 16.94 -5.75
CA THR A 214 16.32 16.77 -7.07
C THR A 214 16.87 15.62 -7.90
N GLN A 215 18.18 15.40 -7.87
CA GLN A 215 18.79 14.26 -8.59
C GLN A 215 18.20 12.91 -8.16
N TYR A 216 17.81 12.77 -6.89
CA TYR A 216 17.20 11.54 -6.37
C TYR A 216 15.77 11.38 -6.88
N TYR A 217 15.00 12.47 -6.96
CA TYR A 217 13.65 12.42 -7.52
C TYR A 217 13.67 12.00 -9.00
N LEU A 218 14.59 12.57 -9.78
CA LEU A 218 14.72 12.24 -11.21
C LEU A 218 15.11 10.78 -11.41
N ARG A 219 16.11 10.30 -10.64
CA ARG A 219 16.57 8.92 -10.71
C ARG A 219 15.48 7.94 -10.28
N SER A 220 14.79 8.25 -9.18
CA SER A 220 13.70 7.41 -8.70
C SER A 220 12.54 7.36 -9.69
N SER A 221 12.14 8.50 -10.28
CA SER A 221 11.13 8.53 -11.35
C SER A 221 11.56 7.67 -12.55
N GLN A 222 12.80 7.79 -13.00
CA GLN A 222 13.34 6.96 -14.06
C GLN A 222 13.28 5.47 -13.71
N MET A 223 13.67 5.10 -12.50
CA MET A 223 13.63 3.69 -12.06
C MET A 223 12.18 3.17 -11.95
N PHE A 224 11.25 4.02 -11.54
CA PHE A 224 9.83 3.66 -11.51
C PHE A 224 9.28 3.41 -12.93
N HIS A 225 9.63 4.26 -13.90
CA HIS A 225 9.24 4.06 -15.30
C HIS A 225 9.88 2.82 -15.93
N THR A 226 11.16 2.53 -15.65
CA THR A 226 11.87 1.37 -16.20
C THR A 226 11.51 0.05 -15.51
N ASN A 227 10.93 0.09 -14.38
CA ASN A 227 10.43 -0.97 -13.51
C ASN A 227 11.17 -2.34 -13.65
N LEU A 228 11.64 -2.86 -12.54
CA LEU A 228 12.30 -4.19 -12.50
C LEU A 228 11.29 -5.33 -12.26
N ILE A 229 10.09 -5.00 -11.75
CA ILE A 229 9.02 -5.95 -11.46
C ILE A 229 8.33 -6.32 -12.78
N ARG A 230 8.12 -7.61 -13.01
CA ARG A 230 7.44 -8.14 -14.21
C ARG A 230 6.04 -8.65 -13.94
N SER A 231 5.61 -8.66 -12.67
CA SER A 231 4.25 -9.05 -12.28
C SER A 231 3.20 -8.02 -12.73
N PRO A 232 1.92 -8.41 -12.83
CA PRO A 232 0.85 -7.52 -13.25
C PRO A 232 0.65 -6.31 -12.35
N ALA A 233 0.18 -5.20 -12.94
CA ALA A 233 -0.10 -3.94 -12.25
C ALA A 233 -1.53 -3.47 -12.41
N LEU A 234 -2.12 -2.89 -11.35
CA LEU A 234 -3.40 -2.19 -11.37
C LEU A 234 -3.18 -0.71 -11.07
N PHE A 235 -3.65 0.17 -11.96
CA PHE A 235 -3.68 1.61 -11.74
C PHE A 235 -5.10 2.06 -11.39
N LEU A 236 -5.23 2.72 -10.23
CA LEU A 236 -6.46 3.34 -9.75
C LEU A 236 -6.27 4.85 -9.81
N ILE A 237 -6.92 5.53 -10.74
CA ILE A 237 -6.67 6.94 -11.06
C ILE A 237 -7.98 7.72 -11.20
N SER A 238 -7.93 9.04 -11.15
CA SER A 238 -9.09 9.91 -11.33
C SER A 238 -8.86 10.95 -12.42
N ASN A 239 -9.92 11.26 -13.14
CA ASN A 239 -9.91 12.30 -14.20
C ASN A 239 -9.75 13.73 -13.67
N VAL A 240 -9.89 13.97 -12.37
CA VAL A 240 -9.76 15.30 -11.74
C VAL A 240 -8.59 15.42 -10.76
N ASP A 241 -7.78 14.36 -10.62
CA ASP A 241 -6.65 14.35 -9.70
C ASP A 241 -5.53 15.30 -10.19
N PRO A 242 -5.18 16.37 -9.45
CA PRO A 242 -4.15 17.30 -9.88
C PRO A 242 -2.72 16.83 -9.55
N VAL A 243 -2.55 15.79 -8.74
CA VAL A 243 -1.25 15.28 -8.27
C VAL A 243 -0.84 14.01 -9.02
N GLY A 244 -1.79 13.10 -9.20
CA GLY A 244 -1.63 11.87 -9.98
C GLY A 244 -2.55 11.89 -11.21
N PRO A 245 -2.38 12.84 -12.16
CA PRO A 245 -3.29 12.96 -13.28
C PRO A 245 -3.24 11.73 -14.20
N VAL A 246 -4.32 11.48 -14.91
CA VAL A 246 -4.44 10.37 -15.86
C VAL A 246 -3.25 10.34 -16.81
N SER A 247 -2.85 11.49 -17.36
CA SER A 247 -1.78 11.58 -18.35
C SER A 247 -0.42 11.09 -17.84
N SER A 248 -0.03 11.41 -16.60
CA SER A 248 1.24 10.94 -16.04
C SER A 248 1.21 9.44 -15.70
N ASN A 249 0.11 8.96 -15.14
CA ASN A 249 -0.07 7.54 -14.84
C ASN A 249 -0.12 6.69 -16.12
N MET A 250 -0.75 7.19 -17.18
CA MET A 250 -0.78 6.50 -18.48
C MET A 250 0.62 6.43 -19.12
N ARG A 251 1.47 7.47 -18.97
CA ARG A 251 2.88 7.38 -19.44
C ARG A 251 3.64 6.28 -18.70
N VAL A 252 3.45 6.13 -17.39
CA VAL A 252 4.05 5.01 -16.61
C VAL A 252 3.53 3.67 -17.13
N ARG A 253 2.20 3.54 -17.28
CA ARG A 253 1.58 2.33 -17.83
C ARG A 253 2.16 1.98 -19.21
N ASP A 254 2.21 2.92 -20.13
CA ASP A 254 2.71 2.70 -21.49
C ASP A 254 4.18 2.25 -21.47
N SER A 255 5.00 2.85 -20.60
CA SER A 255 6.38 2.41 -20.37
C SER A 255 6.43 0.95 -19.89
N TRP A 256 5.55 0.56 -18.94
CA TRP A 256 5.56 -0.80 -18.41
C TRP A 256 5.01 -1.81 -19.41
N GLU A 257 3.98 -1.48 -20.19
CA GLU A 257 3.47 -2.34 -21.27
C GLU A 257 4.52 -2.59 -22.33
N SER A 258 5.34 -1.58 -22.68
CA SER A 258 6.46 -1.74 -23.60
C SER A 258 7.54 -2.69 -23.07
N LEU A 259 7.61 -2.88 -21.76
CA LEU A 259 8.48 -3.85 -21.08
C LEU A 259 7.84 -5.24 -20.91
N GLY A 260 6.63 -5.45 -21.45
CA GLY A 260 5.87 -6.69 -21.35
C GLY A 260 5.13 -6.89 -20.02
N ILE A 261 4.98 -5.84 -19.18
CA ILE A 261 4.23 -5.91 -17.93
C ILE A 261 2.75 -5.75 -18.26
N LYS A 262 1.93 -6.71 -17.81
CA LYS A 262 0.49 -6.64 -17.98
C LYS A 262 -0.13 -5.60 -17.04
N THR A 263 -0.85 -4.63 -17.59
CA THR A 263 -1.44 -3.55 -16.80
C THR A 263 -2.95 -3.52 -16.89
N TYR A 264 -3.60 -3.09 -15.81
CA TYR A 264 -5.02 -2.86 -15.70
C TYR A 264 -5.24 -1.43 -15.19
N VAL A 265 -6.30 -0.77 -15.66
CA VAL A 265 -6.56 0.63 -15.31
C VAL A 265 -8.03 0.81 -14.98
N LYS A 266 -8.32 1.39 -13.82
CA LYS A 266 -9.63 1.95 -13.47
C LYS A 266 -9.53 3.46 -13.35
N ILE A 267 -10.33 4.17 -14.12
CA ILE A 267 -10.47 5.63 -14.02
C ILE A 267 -11.77 5.93 -13.28
N PHE A 268 -11.64 6.63 -12.13
CA PHE A 268 -12.77 7.11 -11.35
C PHE A 268 -13.17 8.52 -11.79
N ASP A 269 -14.48 8.78 -11.81
CA ASP A 269 -14.98 10.10 -12.19
C ASP A 269 -15.07 11.05 -11.00
N GLY A 270 -14.29 12.14 -11.04
CA GLY A 270 -14.40 13.23 -10.06
C GLY A 270 -14.00 12.87 -8.62
N SER A 271 -13.23 11.82 -8.37
CA SER A 271 -12.68 11.57 -7.04
C SER A 271 -11.42 12.41 -6.80
N PRO A 272 -11.25 12.98 -5.60
CA PRO A 272 -10.05 13.74 -5.27
C PRO A 272 -8.84 12.80 -5.14
N HIS A 273 -7.64 13.38 -5.11
CA HIS A 273 -6.37 12.68 -4.90
C HIS A 273 -6.44 11.71 -3.71
N VAL A 274 -6.10 10.43 -3.93
CA VAL A 274 -6.19 9.32 -2.94
C VAL A 274 -7.61 9.19 -2.32
N GLY A 275 -8.64 9.67 -3.02
CA GLY A 275 -10.01 9.71 -2.51
C GLY A 275 -10.95 8.69 -3.15
N HIS A 276 -10.43 7.78 -3.98
CA HIS A 276 -11.24 6.84 -4.77
C HIS A 276 -12.06 5.92 -3.88
N TYR A 277 -11.44 5.26 -2.92
CA TYR A 277 -12.11 4.37 -1.97
C TYR A 277 -13.16 5.09 -1.12
N ARG A 278 -12.92 6.34 -0.73
CA ARG A 278 -13.89 7.13 0.05
C ARG A 278 -15.12 7.49 -0.78
N LYS A 279 -14.95 7.83 -2.08
CA LYS A 279 -16.05 8.28 -2.95
C LYS A 279 -16.78 7.10 -3.58
N TYR A 280 -16.06 6.04 -3.95
CA TYR A 280 -16.57 4.88 -4.68
C TYR A 280 -16.17 3.58 -3.99
N PRO A 281 -16.60 3.34 -2.73
CA PRO A 281 -16.10 2.19 -1.95
C PRO A 281 -16.40 0.84 -2.62
N LYS A 282 -17.60 0.66 -3.17
CA LYS A 282 -18.00 -0.59 -3.82
C LYS A 282 -17.18 -0.87 -5.08
N GLU A 283 -17.04 0.14 -5.96
CA GLU A 283 -16.26 0.01 -7.19
C GLU A 283 -14.78 -0.24 -6.90
N TYR A 284 -14.22 0.49 -5.92
CA TYR A 284 -12.83 0.33 -5.51
C TYR A 284 -12.53 -1.10 -5.03
N VAL A 285 -13.38 -1.61 -4.14
CA VAL A 285 -13.24 -2.96 -3.59
C VAL A 285 -13.44 -4.01 -4.70
N ALA A 286 -14.39 -3.81 -5.60
CA ALA A 286 -14.64 -4.72 -6.72
C ALA A 286 -13.42 -4.82 -7.66
N GLU A 287 -12.81 -3.68 -8.04
CA GLU A 287 -11.60 -3.65 -8.88
C GLU A 287 -10.41 -4.31 -8.18
N LEU A 288 -10.21 -3.99 -6.89
CA LEU A 288 -9.15 -4.61 -6.10
C LEU A 288 -9.33 -6.13 -5.99
N HIS A 289 -10.54 -6.59 -5.67
CA HIS A 289 -10.83 -8.01 -5.55
C HIS A 289 -10.72 -8.74 -6.91
N ALA A 290 -11.16 -8.11 -8.00
CA ALA A 290 -10.96 -8.68 -9.34
C ALA A 290 -9.47 -8.89 -9.63
N PHE A 291 -8.63 -7.90 -9.30
CA PHE A 291 -7.19 -7.99 -9.47
C PHE A 291 -6.56 -9.07 -8.57
N LEU A 292 -6.91 -9.10 -7.27
CA LEU A 292 -6.44 -10.15 -6.35
C LEU A 292 -6.92 -11.56 -6.78
N GLY A 293 -8.14 -11.64 -7.32
CA GLY A 293 -8.69 -12.89 -7.86
C GLY A 293 -7.88 -13.45 -9.03
N MET A 294 -7.44 -12.59 -9.95
CA MET A 294 -6.55 -12.98 -11.05
C MET A 294 -5.19 -13.51 -10.59
N LEU A 295 -4.72 -13.04 -9.42
CA LEU A 295 -3.50 -13.49 -8.80
C LEU A 295 -3.68 -14.70 -7.86
N ASN A 296 -4.91 -15.25 -7.77
CA ASN A 296 -5.29 -16.33 -6.85
C ASN A 296 -5.03 -16.01 -5.36
N LEU A 297 -5.21 -14.74 -4.96
CA LEU A 297 -4.96 -14.23 -3.62
C LEU A 297 -6.23 -14.02 -2.78
N ILE A 298 -7.39 -14.39 -3.28
CA ILE A 298 -8.66 -14.30 -2.55
C ILE A 298 -8.93 -15.61 -1.80
N LYS A 299 -8.88 -15.54 -0.47
CA LYS A 299 -9.22 -16.68 0.41
C LYS A 299 -10.72 -16.74 0.77
N ASN A 300 -11.39 -15.60 0.90
CA ASN A 300 -12.78 -15.51 1.39
C ASN A 300 -13.73 -15.00 0.30
N LYS A 301 -14.13 -15.89 -0.61
CA LYS A 301 -15.10 -15.53 -1.67
C LYS A 301 -16.48 -15.14 -1.13
N ASP A 302 -16.90 -15.71 0.01
CA ASP A 302 -18.24 -15.51 0.59
C ASP A 302 -18.44 -14.14 1.27
N LYS A 303 -17.35 -13.46 1.68
CA LYS A 303 -17.43 -12.11 2.27
C LYS A 303 -17.56 -10.99 1.23
N ILE A 304 -17.33 -11.28 -0.04
CA ILE A 304 -17.42 -10.33 -1.15
C ILE A 304 -18.89 -9.97 -1.42
N THR A 305 -19.81 -10.93 -1.28
CA THR A 305 -21.23 -10.76 -1.54
C THR A 305 -21.99 -10.01 -0.45
N ALA A 306 -21.46 -9.91 0.76
CA ALA A 306 -22.11 -9.25 1.89
C ALA A 306 -21.86 -7.73 2.00
N GLN A 307 -20.98 -7.16 1.17
CA GLN A 307 -20.65 -5.72 1.13
C GLN A 307 -21.10 -5.03 -0.17
N GLY A 308 -21.80 -5.76 -1.04
CA GLY A 308 -22.36 -5.31 -2.32
C GLY A 308 -23.71 -4.60 -2.18
#